data_e4ef9260ea3eb74c9cce58c489d8db04
#
_entry.id   e4ef9260ea3eb74c9cce58c489d8db04
#
_cell.length_a   1.000
_cell.length_b   1.000
_cell.length_c   1.000
_cell.angle_alpha   90.00
_cell.angle_beta   90.00
_cell.angle_gamma   90.00
#
_symmetry.space_group_name_H-M   'P 1'
#
loop_
_entity.id
_entity.type
_entity.pdbx_description
1 polymer ?
#
loop_
_entity_poly.entity_id
_entity_poly.type
_entity_poly.pdbx_seq_one_letter_code
_entity_poly.pdbx_strand_id
1 'polypeptide(L)'
;TVLVDRGDASHRVSMVKDDIVVHNGFGFEFKGVETDTATEVGDGFIGVRIKVYEMTDDGDGTLIGEVVPGTIRFDSQGVPRSEVATLTRLTGDMVFIFDGSQAGALMQSVGSGGLDSIELVRVTVYDLPHSHAVWVGWCAMMGGMALVTVSGMQKETKPSTSVPFRTFEEE
;
A
#
# COMPACT_ATOMS: atom_id res chain seq x y z
N THR A 1 -3.42 -2.52 -18.35
CA THR A 1 -2.26 -1.60 -18.36
C THR A 1 -2.63 -0.44 -17.48
N VAL A 2 -2.19 -0.46 -16.22
CA VAL A 2 -2.32 0.68 -15.33
C VAL A 2 -1.28 1.68 -15.80
N LEU A 3 -1.70 2.69 -16.54
CA LEU A 3 -0.89 3.88 -16.78
C LEU A 3 -0.77 4.59 -15.43
N VAL A 4 0.34 4.35 -14.75
CA VAL A 4 0.75 5.18 -13.63
C VAL A 4 1.18 6.49 -14.26
N ASP A 5 0.31 7.48 -14.25
CA ASP A 5 0.63 8.84 -14.64
C ASP A 5 1.64 9.40 -13.64
N ARG A 6 2.91 9.32 -14.02
CA ARG A 6 4.03 9.79 -13.20
C ARG A 6 4.06 11.30 -13.25
N GLY A 7 3.20 11.93 -12.50
CA GLY A 7 3.31 13.36 -12.34
C GLY A 7 2.02 14.14 -12.28
N ASP A 8 0.92 13.48 -11.97
CA ASP A 8 -0.29 14.22 -11.68
C ASP A 8 -0.03 15.13 -10.46
N ALA A 9 0.02 16.43 -10.73
CA ALA A 9 0.25 17.45 -9.72
C ALA A 9 -0.84 17.42 -8.62
N SER A 10 -1.98 16.80 -8.89
CA SER A 10 -3.08 16.62 -7.95
C SER A 10 -2.76 15.70 -6.77
N HIS A 11 -1.77 14.82 -6.91
CA HIS A 11 -1.35 13.90 -5.86
C HIS A 11 -0.10 14.34 -5.10
N ARG A 12 0.53 15.46 -5.49
CA ARG A 12 1.71 15.99 -4.81
C ARG A 12 1.32 16.86 -3.64
N VAL A 13 1.78 16.49 -2.46
CA VAL A 13 1.61 17.27 -1.23
C VAL A 13 2.97 17.83 -0.82
N SER A 14 3.05 19.16 -0.69
CA SER A 14 4.20 19.86 -0.14
C SER A 14 3.90 20.20 1.31
N MET A 15 4.73 19.71 2.22
CA MET A 15 4.53 19.84 3.66
C MET A 15 5.65 20.66 4.26
N VAL A 16 5.28 21.62 5.11
CA VAL A 16 6.20 22.38 5.96
C VAL A 16 6.31 21.66 7.30
N LYS A 17 7.49 21.67 7.90
CA LYS A 17 7.75 21.02 9.20
C LYS A 17 6.80 21.55 10.25
N ASP A 18 6.18 20.63 11.00
CA ASP A 18 5.24 20.88 12.11
C ASP A 18 3.96 21.65 11.69
N ASP A 19 3.68 21.78 10.39
CA ASP A 19 2.44 22.34 9.88
C ASP A 19 1.55 21.24 9.26
N ILE A 20 0.24 21.37 9.42
CA ILE A 20 -0.72 20.40 8.89
C ILE A 20 -1.24 20.90 7.54
N VAL A 21 -0.94 20.15 6.49
CA VAL A 21 -1.46 20.40 5.14
C VAL A 21 -2.64 19.49 4.88
N VAL A 22 -3.81 20.07 4.61
CA VAL A 22 -5.03 19.32 4.31
C VAL A 22 -5.13 19.06 2.82
N HIS A 23 -5.32 17.78 2.45
CA HIS A 23 -5.51 17.34 1.08
C HIS A 23 -6.49 16.16 1.03
N ASN A 24 -7.54 16.27 0.21
CA ASN A 24 -8.56 15.22 0.04
C ASN A 24 -9.20 14.70 1.34
N GLY A 25 -9.46 15.58 2.31
CA GLY A 25 -10.08 15.21 3.59
C GLY A 25 -9.11 14.62 4.61
N PHE A 26 -7.80 14.59 4.31
CA PHE A 26 -6.75 14.14 5.21
C PHE A 26 -5.78 15.28 5.53
N GLY A 27 -5.32 15.31 6.77
CA GLY A 27 -4.26 16.19 7.24
C GLY A 27 -2.92 15.45 7.24
N PHE A 28 -1.88 16.07 6.73
CA PHE A 28 -0.52 15.54 6.70
C PHE A 28 0.40 16.49 7.44
N GLU A 29 1.13 15.97 8.40
CA GLU A 29 2.08 16.73 9.21
C GLU A 29 3.49 16.13 9.07
N PHE A 30 4.43 16.88 8.52
CA PHE A 30 5.83 16.47 8.44
C PHE A 30 6.52 16.71 9.79
N LYS A 31 7.04 15.65 10.42
CA LYS A 31 7.70 15.74 11.73
C LYS A 31 9.21 15.79 11.67
N GLY A 32 9.82 15.32 10.62
CA GLY A 32 11.28 15.33 10.50
C GLY A 32 11.80 14.25 9.57
N VAL A 33 13.11 14.20 9.45
CA VAL A 33 13.83 13.21 8.63
C VAL A 33 14.32 12.09 9.53
N GLU A 34 14.15 10.86 9.04
CA GLU A 34 14.63 9.65 9.69
C GLU A 34 15.73 9.03 8.86
N THR A 35 16.81 8.61 9.51
CA THR A 35 17.93 7.95 8.85
C THR A 35 18.26 6.67 9.58
N ASP A 36 18.45 5.59 8.81
CA ASP A 36 18.94 4.33 9.33
C ASP A 36 20.18 3.90 8.52
N THR A 37 21.26 3.63 9.23
CA THR A 37 22.53 3.16 8.67
C THR A 37 22.71 1.65 8.80
N ALA A 38 21.77 0.96 9.45
CA ALA A 38 21.88 -0.45 9.82
C ALA A 38 21.02 -1.39 8.97
N THR A 39 20.65 -0.99 7.75
CA THR A 39 19.91 -1.90 6.87
C THR A 39 20.82 -3.02 6.35
N GLU A 40 20.42 -4.27 6.55
CA GLU A 40 21.18 -5.47 6.12
C GLU A 40 21.45 -5.53 4.60
N VAL A 41 20.78 -4.71 3.82
CA VAL A 41 20.76 -4.79 2.34
C VAL A 41 21.29 -3.51 1.67
N GLY A 42 21.44 -2.42 2.39
CA GLY A 42 21.80 -1.14 1.81
C GLY A 42 22.56 -0.26 2.80
N ASP A 43 23.30 0.62 2.26
CA ASP A 43 24.27 1.43 2.98
C ASP A 43 23.66 2.66 3.63
N GLY A 44 22.35 2.76 3.63
CA GLY A 44 21.61 3.78 4.36
C GLY A 44 20.20 4.04 3.84
N PHE A 45 19.29 4.19 4.76
CA PHE A 45 17.93 4.66 4.51
C PHE A 45 17.81 6.12 4.92
N ILE A 46 17.12 6.90 4.12
CA ILE A 46 16.68 8.24 4.47
C ILE A 46 15.20 8.38 4.14
N GLY A 47 14.40 8.71 5.12
CA GLY A 47 12.95 8.86 5.01
C GLY A 47 12.42 10.10 5.69
N VAL A 48 11.19 10.42 5.41
CA VAL A 48 10.47 11.55 6.00
C VAL A 48 9.32 11.03 6.86
N ARG A 49 9.30 11.39 8.12
CA ARG A 49 8.27 10.98 9.08
C ARG A 49 7.05 11.87 8.93
N ILE A 50 5.92 11.27 8.59
CA ILE A 50 4.66 11.95 8.33
C ILE A 50 3.59 11.37 9.23
N LYS A 51 2.90 12.23 9.99
CA LYS A 51 1.66 11.89 10.68
C LYS A 51 0.48 12.17 9.78
N VAL A 52 -0.47 11.25 9.77
CA VAL A 52 -1.66 11.31 8.95
C VAL A 52 -2.88 11.41 9.84
N TYR A 53 -3.72 12.40 9.56
CA TYR A 53 -4.95 12.68 10.28
C TYR A 53 -6.15 12.55 9.37
N GLU A 54 -7.23 11.98 9.84
CA GLU A 54 -8.53 12.06 9.19
C GLU A 54 -9.22 13.37 9.66
N MET A 55 -9.53 14.24 8.70
CA MET A 55 -10.11 15.55 9.01
C MET A 55 -11.63 15.46 9.04
N THR A 56 -12.23 16.03 10.07
CA THR A 56 -13.68 16.18 10.19
C THR A 56 -14.10 17.50 9.54
N ASP A 57 -15.36 17.62 9.15
CA ASP A 57 -15.92 18.86 8.56
C ASP A 57 -15.77 20.07 9.50
N ASP A 58 -15.68 19.86 10.80
CA ASP A 58 -15.45 20.89 11.82
C ASP A 58 -13.99 21.37 11.90
N GLY A 59 -13.10 20.76 11.12
CA GLY A 59 -11.66 21.07 11.09
C GLY A 59 -10.80 20.35 12.13
N ASP A 60 -11.41 19.51 12.94
CA ASP A 60 -10.68 18.65 13.87
C ASP A 60 -10.05 17.45 13.14
N GLY A 61 -8.83 17.08 13.53
CA GLY A 61 -8.10 15.96 12.95
C GLY A 61 -7.91 14.82 13.94
N THR A 62 -8.30 13.60 13.56
CA THR A 62 -8.01 12.38 14.32
C THR A 62 -6.79 11.70 13.73
N LEU A 63 -5.74 11.46 14.54
CA LEU A 63 -4.55 10.74 14.09
C LEU A 63 -4.91 9.30 13.71
N ILE A 64 -4.69 8.93 12.45
CA ILE A 64 -4.96 7.59 11.93
C ILE A 64 -3.70 6.76 11.73
N GLY A 65 -2.52 7.39 11.68
CA GLY A 65 -1.25 6.66 11.61
C GLY A 65 -0.03 7.54 11.36
N GLU A 66 1.10 6.88 11.30
CA GLU A 66 2.39 7.49 10.98
C GLU A 66 3.09 6.63 9.91
N VAL A 67 3.72 7.28 8.95
CA VAL A 67 4.41 6.63 7.83
C VAL A 67 5.76 7.29 7.60
N VAL A 68 6.70 6.51 7.06
CA VAL A 68 8.06 6.97 6.76
C VAL A 68 8.44 6.56 5.32
N PRO A 69 7.88 7.23 4.29
CA PRO A 69 8.35 7.04 2.92
C PRO A 69 9.77 7.58 2.77
N GLY A 70 10.59 6.93 1.94
CA GLY A 70 11.98 7.33 1.84
C GLY A 70 12.71 6.80 0.61
N THR A 71 14.02 6.78 0.73
CA THR A 71 14.92 6.25 -0.29
C THR A 71 16.02 5.43 0.36
N ILE A 72 16.29 4.25 -0.16
CA ILE A 72 17.42 3.42 0.20
C ILE A 72 18.53 3.68 -0.82
N ARG A 73 19.74 3.93 -0.35
CA ARG A 73 20.93 4.01 -1.17
C ARG A 73 21.71 2.71 -1.06
N PHE A 74 22.01 2.11 -2.19
CA PHE A 74 22.90 0.95 -2.28
C PHE A 74 24.29 1.41 -2.74
N ASP A 75 25.32 1.25 -1.89
CA ASP A 75 26.69 1.65 -2.25
C ASP A 75 27.23 0.83 -3.44
N SER A 76 26.81 -0.43 -3.55
CA SER A 76 27.26 -1.31 -4.63
C SER A 76 26.75 -0.95 -6.04
N GLN A 77 25.64 -0.21 -6.13
CA GLN A 77 24.99 0.09 -7.41
C GLN A 77 24.85 1.59 -7.71
N GLY A 78 25.09 2.45 -6.73
CA GLY A 78 25.03 3.91 -6.86
C GLY A 78 23.64 4.49 -7.20
N VAL A 79 22.62 3.65 -7.37
CA VAL A 79 21.26 4.05 -7.74
C VAL A 79 20.37 4.02 -6.51
N PRO A 80 19.81 5.16 -6.08
CA PRO A 80 18.86 5.20 -4.99
C PRO A 80 17.56 4.47 -5.38
N ARG A 81 17.02 3.67 -4.47
CA ARG A 81 15.74 3.00 -4.61
C ARG A 81 14.69 3.70 -3.74
N SER A 82 13.57 4.08 -4.33
CA SER A 82 12.45 4.62 -3.57
C SER A 82 11.81 3.52 -2.70
N GLU A 83 11.64 3.83 -1.42
CA GLU A 83 10.88 3.02 -0.48
C GLU A 83 9.52 3.67 -0.26
N VAL A 84 8.47 2.92 -0.61
CA VAL A 84 7.09 3.35 -0.54
C VAL A 84 6.52 2.96 0.81
N ALA A 85 5.90 3.91 1.50
CA ALA A 85 5.17 3.62 2.72
C ALA A 85 3.68 3.49 2.43
N THR A 86 3.01 2.58 3.12
CA THR A 86 1.58 2.35 2.96
C THR A 86 0.89 2.41 4.31
N LEU A 87 -0.19 3.17 4.38
CA LEU A 87 -1.11 3.22 5.52
C LEU A 87 -2.38 2.46 5.15
N THR A 88 -2.56 1.29 5.77
CA THR A 88 -3.75 0.45 5.56
C THR A 88 -4.89 0.89 6.47
N ARG A 89 -6.07 1.13 5.88
CA ARG A 89 -7.31 1.54 6.56
C ARG A 89 -8.45 0.59 6.18
N LEU A 90 -9.52 0.59 6.96
CA LEU A 90 -10.72 -0.22 6.64
C LEU A 90 -11.38 0.19 5.31
N THR A 91 -11.27 1.45 4.95
CA THR A 91 -11.84 2.02 3.70
C THR A 91 -10.97 1.83 2.47
N GLY A 92 -9.70 1.43 2.65
CA GLY A 92 -8.71 1.27 1.59
C GLY A 92 -7.30 1.61 2.06
N ASP A 93 -6.35 1.60 1.14
CA ASP A 93 -4.94 1.88 1.42
C ASP A 93 -4.57 3.29 0.95
N MET A 94 -3.67 3.91 1.69
CA MET A 94 -3.03 5.16 1.29
C MET A 94 -1.55 4.92 1.06
N VAL A 95 -1.05 5.27 -0.12
CA VAL A 95 0.32 5.01 -0.55
C VAL A 95 1.10 6.31 -0.62
N PHE A 96 2.25 6.34 0.02
CA PHE A 96 3.13 7.50 0.11
C PHE A 96 4.43 7.22 -0.65
N ILE A 97 4.76 8.07 -1.60
CA ILE A 97 5.99 7.96 -2.39
C ILE A 97 6.79 9.24 -2.20
N PHE A 98 7.99 9.10 -1.66
CA PHE A 98 8.91 10.22 -1.50
C PHE A 98 9.40 10.72 -2.86
N ASP A 99 9.45 12.05 -3.06
CA ASP A 99 9.98 12.63 -4.30
C ASP A 99 11.51 12.48 -4.34
N GLY A 100 11.97 11.52 -5.13
CA GLY A 100 13.40 11.21 -5.28
C GLY A 100 14.27 12.39 -5.74
N SER A 101 13.68 13.44 -6.32
CA SER A 101 14.41 14.65 -6.71
C SER A 101 14.99 15.40 -5.49
N GLN A 102 14.39 15.20 -4.31
CA GLN A 102 14.84 15.81 -3.05
C GLN A 102 15.88 14.95 -2.31
N ALA A 103 16.05 13.68 -2.70
CA ALA A 103 16.94 12.75 -2.00
C ALA A 103 18.38 13.28 -1.88
N GLY A 104 18.90 13.91 -2.94
CA GLY A 104 20.24 14.50 -2.93
C GLY A 104 20.41 15.62 -1.91
N ALA A 105 19.44 16.54 -1.84
CA ALA A 105 19.45 17.64 -0.88
C ALA A 105 19.33 17.13 0.57
N LEU A 106 18.45 16.13 0.80
CA LEU A 106 18.33 15.49 2.10
C LEU A 106 19.62 14.79 2.53
N MET A 107 20.27 14.04 1.63
CA MET A 107 21.54 13.37 1.93
C MET A 107 22.66 14.38 2.27
N GLN A 108 22.69 15.50 1.56
CA GLN A 108 23.66 16.58 1.86
C GLN A 108 23.42 17.19 3.24
N SER A 109 22.15 17.41 3.61
CA SER A 109 21.77 17.94 4.93
C SER A 109 22.14 16.97 6.04
N VAL A 110 21.93 15.64 5.82
CA VAL A 110 22.38 14.59 6.77
C VAL A 110 23.89 14.66 6.98
N GLY A 111 24.67 14.76 5.89
CA GLY A 111 26.13 14.81 5.97
C GLY A 111 26.68 16.05 6.68
N SER A 112 25.93 17.16 6.67
CA SER A 112 26.29 18.40 7.37
C SER A 112 25.76 18.50 8.81
N GLY A 113 25.04 17.47 9.30
CA GLY A 113 24.40 17.48 10.62
C GLY A 113 23.17 18.40 10.73
N GLY A 114 22.65 18.87 9.60
CA GLY A 114 21.55 19.84 9.53
C GLY A 114 20.17 19.20 9.28
N LEU A 115 19.88 18.03 9.85
CA LEU A 115 18.56 17.38 9.68
C LEU A 115 17.39 18.25 10.12
N ASP A 116 17.60 19.07 11.14
CA ASP A 116 16.58 20.00 11.65
C ASP A 116 16.33 21.21 10.75
N SER A 117 17.24 21.49 9.79
CA SER A 117 17.12 22.61 8.85
C SER A 117 16.19 22.30 7.67
N ILE A 118 15.68 21.07 7.57
CA ILE A 118 14.77 20.68 6.49
C ILE A 118 13.35 21.11 6.87
N GLU A 119 12.91 22.21 6.27
CA GLU A 119 11.61 22.82 6.54
C GLU A 119 10.52 22.36 5.57
N LEU A 120 10.90 21.92 4.35
CA LEU A 120 9.93 21.59 3.29
C LEU A 120 10.24 20.23 2.67
N VAL A 121 9.23 19.39 2.60
CA VAL A 121 9.28 18.11 1.89
C VAL A 121 8.12 17.96 0.92
N ARG A 122 8.33 17.21 -0.15
CA ARG A 122 7.31 16.85 -1.13
C ARG A 122 7.14 15.34 -1.18
N VAL A 123 5.90 14.90 -1.09
CA VAL A 123 5.51 13.50 -1.16
C VAL A 123 4.33 13.36 -2.11
N THR A 124 4.31 12.30 -2.88
CA THR A 124 3.15 11.94 -3.69
C THR A 124 2.29 10.98 -2.88
N VAL A 125 1.02 11.33 -2.71
CA VAL A 125 0.06 10.55 -1.93
C VAL A 125 -1.04 10.03 -2.85
N TYR A 126 -1.22 8.71 -2.89
CA TYR A 126 -2.33 8.07 -3.58
C TYR A 126 -3.30 7.49 -2.57
N ASP A 127 -4.54 7.92 -2.62
CA ASP A 127 -5.64 7.29 -1.90
C ASP A 127 -6.26 6.22 -2.79
N LEU A 128 -6.24 4.97 -2.34
CA LEU A 128 -6.77 3.80 -3.04
C LEU A 128 -8.00 3.27 -2.31
N PRO A 129 -9.16 3.94 -2.47
CA PRO A 129 -10.38 3.50 -1.82
C PRO A 129 -10.76 2.10 -2.33
N HIS A 130 -11.29 1.29 -1.43
CA HIS A 130 -11.75 -0.08 -1.74
C HIS A 130 -10.68 -1.07 -2.24
N SER A 131 -9.40 -0.84 -1.98
CA SER A 131 -8.32 -1.79 -2.31
C SER A 131 -8.60 -3.20 -1.78
N HIS A 132 -9.26 -3.33 -0.63
CA HIS A 132 -9.67 -4.60 -0.05
C HIS A 132 -10.76 -5.34 -0.83
N ALA A 133 -11.55 -4.65 -1.67
CA ALA A 133 -12.59 -5.28 -2.49
C ALA A 133 -12.03 -6.31 -3.47
N VAL A 134 -10.79 -6.12 -3.92
CA VAL A 134 -10.07 -7.07 -4.76
C VAL A 134 -9.88 -8.40 -4.05
N TRP A 135 -9.46 -8.35 -2.78
CA TRP A 135 -9.25 -9.55 -1.95
C TRP A 135 -10.56 -10.24 -1.61
N VAL A 136 -11.62 -9.47 -1.29
CA VAL A 136 -12.97 -10.01 -1.06
C VAL A 136 -13.48 -10.72 -2.31
N GLY A 137 -13.34 -10.12 -3.48
CA GLY A 137 -13.72 -10.73 -4.75
C GLY A 137 -12.97 -12.03 -5.03
N TRP A 138 -11.66 -12.06 -4.77
CA TRP A 138 -10.85 -13.25 -4.91
C TRP A 138 -11.28 -14.37 -3.95
N CYS A 139 -11.51 -14.05 -2.68
CA CYS A 139 -12.01 -15.01 -1.69
C CYS A 139 -13.40 -15.56 -2.07
N ALA A 140 -14.29 -14.71 -2.59
CA ALA A 140 -15.62 -15.13 -3.05
C ALA A 140 -15.52 -16.11 -4.24
N MET A 141 -14.62 -15.84 -5.17
CA MET A 141 -14.36 -16.71 -6.32
C MET A 141 -13.83 -18.09 -5.86
N MET A 142 -12.83 -18.10 -4.97
CA MET A 142 -12.28 -19.34 -4.41
C MET A 142 -13.33 -20.13 -3.63
N GLY A 143 -14.15 -19.45 -2.83
CA GLY A 143 -15.27 -20.07 -2.09
C GLY A 143 -16.30 -20.67 -3.03
N GLY A 144 -16.66 -19.98 -4.11
CA GLY A 144 -17.57 -20.49 -5.13
C GLY A 144 -17.04 -21.75 -5.82
N MET A 145 -15.76 -21.78 -6.18
CA MET A 145 -15.11 -22.96 -6.76
C MET A 145 -15.13 -24.15 -5.77
N ALA A 146 -14.83 -23.90 -4.50
CA ALA A 146 -14.88 -24.95 -3.47
C ALA A 146 -16.28 -25.54 -3.32
N LEU A 147 -17.33 -24.72 -3.30
CA LEU A 147 -18.73 -25.17 -3.22
C LEU A 147 -19.13 -26.02 -4.42
N VAL A 148 -18.74 -25.65 -5.63
CA VAL A 148 -19.02 -26.43 -6.85
C VAL A 148 -18.34 -27.79 -6.78
N THR A 149 -17.08 -27.85 -6.32
CA THR A 149 -16.32 -29.11 -6.16
C THR A 149 -17.02 -30.06 -5.19
N VAL A 150 -17.39 -29.54 -4.00
CA VAL A 150 -18.08 -30.35 -2.97
C VAL A 150 -19.44 -30.83 -3.46
N SER A 151 -20.20 -29.98 -4.14
CA SER A 151 -21.51 -30.36 -4.71
C SER A 151 -21.39 -31.39 -5.83
N GLY A 152 -20.32 -31.33 -6.63
CA GLY A 152 -20.01 -32.34 -7.64
C GLY A 152 -19.75 -33.71 -7.04
N MET A 153 -18.93 -33.77 -6.00
CA MET A 153 -18.59 -35.03 -5.30
C MET A 153 -19.82 -35.71 -4.66
N GLN A 154 -20.80 -34.93 -4.19
CA GLN A 154 -22.03 -35.48 -3.60
C GLN A 154 -22.96 -36.12 -4.65
N LYS A 155 -22.91 -35.70 -5.91
CA LYS A 155 -23.71 -36.31 -6.98
C LYS A 155 -23.19 -37.67 -7.43
N GLU A 156 -21.91 -37.93 -7.36
CA GLU A 156 -21.30 -39.19 -7.76
C GLU A 156 -21.51 -40.33 -6.73
N THR A 157 -21.92 -40.01 -5.51
CA THR A 157 -22.18 -41.02 -4.46
C THR A 157 -23.59 -41.61 -4.49
N LYS A 158 -24.46 -41.25 -5.44
CA LYS A 158 -25.74 -41.96 -5.62
C LYS A 158 -25.47 -43.31 -6.27
N PRO A 159 -25.79 -44.45 -5.62
CA PRO A 159 -25.60 -45.74 -6.20
C PRO A 159 -26.43 -45.89 -7.50
N SER A 160 -25.77 -46.28 -8.57
CA SER A 160 -26.43 -46.67 -9.83
C SER A 160 -27.51 -47.72 -9.49
N THR A 161 -28.75 -47.31 -9.75
CA THR A 161 -29.87 -48.26 -9.65
C THR A 161 -29.64 -49.36 -10.70
N SER A 162 -29.30 -50.55 -10.25
CA SER A 162 -29.15 -51.73 -11.10
C SER A 162 -30.45 -51.98 -11.85
N VAL A 163 -30.40 -51.87 -13.16
CA VAL A 163 -31.50 -52.24 -14.06
C VAL A 163 -31.61 -53.77 -14.03
N PRO A 164 -32.76 -54.38 -13.65
CA PRO A 164 -32.90 -55.82 -13.68
C PRO A 164 -32.83 -56.36 -15.09
N PHE A 165 -31.88 -57.26 -15.35
CA PHE A 165 -31.81 -58.02 -16.58
C PHE A 165 -33.02 -58.92 -16.73
N ARG A 166 -33.80 -58.71 -17.80
CA ARG A 166 -34.86 -59.64 -18.19
C ARG A 166 -34.21 -60.80 -18.95
N THR A 167 -34.17 -61.98 -18.37
CA THR A 167 -33.89 -63.21 -19.07
C THR A 167 -35.05 -63.55 -19.95
N PHE A 168 -34.85 -63.60 -21.29
CA PHE A 168 -35.78 -64.21 -22.20
C PHE A 168 -35.53 -65.72 -22.13
N GLU A 169 -36.55 -66.45 -21.67
CA GLU A 169 -36.60 -67.89 -21.85
C GLU A 169 -37.14 -68.13 -23.29
N GLU A 170 -36.33 -68.83 -24.11
CA GLU A 170 -36.72 -69.36 -25.39
C GLU A 170 -37.58 -70.58 -25.15
N GLU A 171 -38.82 -70.61 -25.75
CA GLU A 171 -39.60 -71.81 -26.06
C GLU A 171 -39.27 -72.31 -27.49
#